data_e844d95f4f53848d92b291ff1ace7744
#
_entry.id   e844d95f4f53848d92b291ff1ace7744
#
_cell.length_a   1.000
_cell.length_b   1.000
_cell.length_c   1.000
_cell.angle_alpha   90.00
_cell.angle_beta   90.00
_cell.angle_gamma   90.00
#
_symmetry.space_group_name_H-M   'P 1'
#
loop_
_entity.id
_entity.type
_entity.pdbx_description
1 polymer ?
#
loop_
_entity_poly.entity_id
_entity_poly.type
_entity_poly.pdbx_seq_one_letter_code
_entity_poly.pdbx_strand_id
1 'polypeptide(L)'
;MSSAPTAAEIAHDARWLAQALDPAAGIVRLVAMTPADYCAAAFLDDRMLQQAIDSRPVPWSQISAAAALVRRDDARWIFHIGHVGSTLVARLLGELPTVLAVREPRFLRDLCAVDGPSRADYVPATRALFSRSFGSGQAALVKATSFVSEIAPELVGADGRALFLTASAPQYIATILAGENNVRELHALAPVRAQRMAARVPGLGPTRNSADLAAAAWACEMTALEAAAETLPGAKVLWVDFDRLLDDVAGQLRYIVEGLALDTAAEDLAALAHSPLLKQYSKAPEHDYSPRLRSDLIAEAAAHFADDIDGALAMLDRASEKSPTVARALQR
;
A
#
# COMPACT_ATOMS: atom_id res chain seq x y z
N MET A 1 -0.87 -32.99 -14.50
CA MET A 1 -0.41 -31.83 -13.72
C MET A 1 0.62 -31.08 -14.58
N SER A 2 0.39 -29.80 -14.88
CA SER A 2 1.38 -28.99 -15.58
C SER A 2 2.65 -28.86 -14.73
N SER A 3 3.83 -28.90 -15.37
CA SER A 3 5.11 -28.74 -14.66
C SER A 3 5.23 -27.36 -14.02
N ALA A 4 6.07 -27.23 -12.99
CA ALA A 4 6.41 -25.91 -12.44
C ALA A 4 7.09 -25.05 -13.54
N PRO A 5 6.82 -23.71 -13.58
CA PRO A 5 7.42 -22.84 -14.57
C PRO A 5 8.95 -22.76 -14.39
N THR A 6 9.68 -22.73 -15.47
CA THR A 6 11.14 -22.53 -15.45
C THR A 6 11.53 -21.13 -14.98
N ALA A 7 12.79 -20.92 -14.57
CA ALA A 7 13.30 -19.59 -14.21
C ALA A 7 13.14 -18.57 -15.36
N ALA A 8 13.32 -18.99 -16.62
CA ALA A 8 13.12 -18.13 -17.78
C ALA A 8 11.65 -17.73 -17.99
N GLU A 9 10.70 -18.66 -17.80
CA GLU A 9 9.27 -18.37 -17.87
C GLU A 9 8.82 -17.42 -16.73
N ILE A 10 9.36 -17.60 -15.53
CA ILE A 10 9.10 -16.68 -14.41
C ILE A 10 9.66 -15.28 -14.71
N ALA A 11 10.85 -15.19 -15.29
CA ALA A 11 11.51 -13.92 -15.56
C ALA A 11 10.89 -13.13 -16.72
N HIS A 12 10.24 -13.82 -17.65
CA HIS A 12 9.81 -13.25 -18.94
C HIS A 12 8.82 -12.10 -18.80
N ASP A 13 7.79 -12.28 -17.97
CA ASP A 13 6.72 -11.30 -17.76
C ASP A 13 6.05 -11.45 -16.38
N ALA A 14 4.98 -10.70 -16.14
CA ALA A 14 4.22 -10.73 -14.89
C ALA A 14 3.22 -11.90 -14.79
N ARG A 15 3.20 -12.83 -15.75
CA ARG A 15 2.25 -13.98 -15.75
C ARG A 15 2.35 -14.82 -14.47
N TRP A 16 3.55 -14.99 -13.94
CA TRP A 16 3.78 -15.74 -12.72
C TRP A 16 3.95 -14.75 -11.54
N LEU A 17 2.84 -14.46 -10.86
CA LEU A 17 2.86 -13.62 -9.66
C LEU A 17 3.50 -14.38 -8.50
N ALA A 18 4.51 -13.81 -7.86
CA ALA A 18 4.99 -14.25 -6.55
C ALA A 18 3.95 -13.82 -5.49
N GLN A 19 3.02 -14.74 -5.17
CA GLN A 19 1.84 -14.42 -4.37
C GLN A 19 2.13 -14.51 -2.87
N ALA A 20 2.87 -15.53 -2.41
CA ALA A 20 3.23 -15.71 -1.01
C ALA A 20 4.65 -16.27 -0.88
N LEU A 21 5.31 -15.99 0.25
CA LEU A 21 6.63 -16.49 0.64
C LEU A 21 6.51 -17.28 1.93
N ASP A 22 7.03 -18.49 1.95
CA ASP A 22 7.32 -19.25 3.17
C ASP A 22 8.85 -19.25 3.37
N PRO A 23 9.39 -18.35 4.20
CA PRO A 23 10.82 -18.25 4.40
C PRO A 23 11.39 -19.46 5.17
N ALA A 24 10.59 -20.10 6.01
CA ALA A 24 11.04 -21.27 6.78
C ALA A 24 11.22 -22.51 5.87
N ALA A 25 10.32 -22.68 4.90
CA ALA A 25 10.41 -23.76 3.92
C ALA A 25 11.28 -23.38 2.71
N GLY A 26 11.63 -22.12 2.53
CA GLY A 26 12.33 -21.62 1.34
C GLY A 26 11.48 -21.76 0.07
N ILE A 27 10.16 -21.55 0.18
CA ILE A 27 9.20 -21.77 -0.91
C ILE A 27 8.45 -20.50 -1.22
N VAL A 28 8.24 -20.25 -2.52
CA VAL A 28 7.34 -19.20 -3.02
C VAL A 28 6.16 -19.85 -3.73
N ARG A 29 4.96 -19.39 -3.42
CA ARG A 29 3.76 -19.72 -4.17
C ARG A 29 3.66 -18.77 -5.38
N LEU A 30 3.78 -19.33 -6.56
CA LEU A 30 3.49 -18.63 -7.81
C LEU A 30 2.02 -18.86 -8.19
N VAL A 31 1.39 -17.82 -8.72
CA VAL A 31 0.02 -17.87 -9.25
C VAL A 31 0.05 -17.40 -10.70
N ALA A 32 -0.59 -18.19 -11.58
CA ALA A 32 -0.71 -17.81 -12.99
C ALA A 32 -1.77 -16.69 -13.13
N MET A 33 -1.37 -15.58 -13.74
CA MET A 33 -2.20 -14.37 -13.89
C MET A 33 -2.19 -13.90 -15.34
N THR A 34 -3.32 -13.44 -15.81
CA THR A 34 -3.46 -12.66 -17.04
C THR A 34 -3.59 -11.17 -16.72
N PRO A 35 -3.43 -10.25 -17.70
CA PRO A 35 -3.75 -8.83 -17.49
C PRO A 35 -5.18 -8.60 -16.96
N ALA A 36 -6.15 -9.39 -17.43
CA ALA A 36 -7.55 -9.31 -16.97
C ALA A 36 -7.69 -9.71 -15.51
N ASP A 37 -6.96 -10.74 -15.04
CA ASP A 37 -6.97 -11.17 -13.64
C ASP A 37 -6.42 -10.08 -12.72
N TYR A 38 -5.32 -9.41 -13.13
CA TYR A 38 -4.80 -8.26 -12.40
C TYR A 38 -5.78 -7.10 -12.33
N CYS A 39 -6.50 -6.81 -13.41
CA CYS A 39 -7.54 -5.77 -13.40
C CYS A 39 -8.71 -6.12 -12.49
N ALA A 40 -9.17 -7.37 -12.50
CA ALA A 40 -10.33 -7.84 -11.75
C ALA A 40 -10.06 -7.97 -10.25
N ALA A 41 -8.87 -8.44 -9.84
CA ALA A 41 -8.55 -8.71 -8.45
C ALA A 41 -8.49 -7.42 -7.63
N ALA A 42 -9.33 -7.27 -6.61
CA ALA A 42 -9.23 -6.17 -5.67
C ALA A 42 -7.96 -6.29 -4.81
N PHE A 43 -7.58 -7.53 -4.47
CA PHE A 43 -6.41 -7.88 -3.66
C PHE A 43 -5.76 -9.16 -4.16
N LEU A 44 -4.44 -9.24 -4.08
CA LEU A 44 -3.66 -10.41 -4.51
C LEU A 44 -3.11 -11.20 -3.31
N ASP A 45 -3.83 -11.17 -2.20
CA ASP A 45 -3.57 -12.00 -1.03
C ASP A 45 -4.38 -13.31 -1.06
N ASP A 46 -4.54 -13.98 0.09
CA ASP A 46 -5.24 -15.27 0.16
C ASP A 46 -6.72 -15.20 -0.23
N ARG A 47 -7.33 -14.01 -0.26
CA ARG A 47 -8.71 -13.83 -0.73
C ARG A 47 -8.91 -14.23 -2.19
N MET A 48 -7.87 -14.03 -3.02
CA MET A 48 -7.90 -14.47 -4.42
C MET A 48 -7.94 -15.99 -4.59
N LEU A 49 -7.44 -16.76 -3.62
CA LEU A 49 -7.34 -18.21 -3.69
C LEU A 49 -8.68 -18.94 -3.50
N GLN A 50 -9.75 -18.23 -3.23
CA GLN A 50 -11.11 -18.81 -3.15
C GLN A 50 -11.65 -19.23 -4.53
N GLN A 51 -11.00 -18.80 -5.60
CA GLN A 51 -11.29 -19.23 -6.97
C GLN A 51 -10.32 -20.34 -7.40
N ALA A 52 -10.70 -21.14 -8.40
CA ALA A 52 -9.83 -22.18 -8.97
C ALA A 52 -8.69 -21.52 -9.78
N ILE A 53 -7.59 -21.22 -9.09
CA ILE A 53 -6.42 -20.54 -9.66
C ILE A 53 -5.28 -21.56 -9.82
N ASP A 54 -4.59 -21.54 -10.96
CA ASP A 54 -3.37 -22.31 -11.18
C ASP A 54 -2.24 -21.75 -10.30
N SER A 55 -1.90 -22.46 -9.24
CA SER A 55 -0.83 -22.10 -8.31
C SER A 55 0.24 -23.18 -8.23
N ARG A 56 1.49 -22.76 -8.12
CA ARG A 56 2.66 -23.65 -8.07
C ARG A 56 3.59 -23.24 -6.93
N PRO A 57 3.90 -24.13 -5.97
CA PRO A 57 5.00 -23.92 -5.05
C PRO A 57 6.32 -24.14 -5.80
N VAL A 58 7.26 -23.22 -5.67
CA VAL A 58 8.61 -23.31 -6.25
C VAL A 58 9.65 -22.96 -5.19
N PRO A 59 10.84 -23.58 -5.21
CA PRO A 59 11.91 -23.26 -4.26
C PRO A 59 12.46 -21.85 -4.49
N TRP A 60 12.89 -21.20 -3.41
CA TRP A 60 13.50 -19.87 -3.46
C TRP A 60 14.68 -19.77 -4.44
N SER A 61 15.49 -20.84 -4.55
CA SER A 61 16.60 -20.89 -5.51
C SER A 61 16.17 -20.69 -6.95
N GLN A 62 15.00 -21.19 -7.33
CA GLN A 62 14.44 -21.00 -8.67
C GLN A 62 13.93 -19.57 -8.86
N ILE A 63 13.35 -18.96 -7.83
CA ILE A 63 12.93 -17.56 -7.83
C ILE A 63 14.14 -16.63 -7.95
N SER A 64 15.19 -16.88 -7.18
CA SER A 64 16.44 -16.12 -7.25
C SER A 64 17.10 -16.23 -8.64
N ALA A 65 17.12 -17.44 -9.24
CA ALA A 65 17.60 -17.64 -10.58
C ALA A 65 16.76 -16.89 -11.63
N ALA A 66 15.43 -16.86 -11.47
CA ALA A 66 14.54 -16.08 -12.33
C ALA A 66 14.81 -14.57 -12.20
N ALA A 67 14.90 -14.09 -10.97
CA ALA A 67 15.16 -12.67 -10.69
C ALA A 67 16.49 -12.18 -11.31
N ALA A 68 17.51 -13.02 -11.32
CA ALA A 68 18.79 -12.70 -11.95
C ALA A 68 18.69 -12.49 -13.48
N LEU A 69 17.65 -12.99 -14.12
CA LEU A 69 17.37 -12.77 -15.55
C LEU A 69 16.56 -11.47 -15.81
N VAL A 70 15.92 -10.92 -14.79
CA VAL A 70 15.15 -9.67 -14.89
C VAL A 70 16.10 -8.48 -14.79
N ARG A 71 16.07 -7.60 -15.79
CA ARG A 71 16.94 -6.41 -15.83
C ARG A 71 16.27 -5.14 -15.30
N ARG A 72 15.04 -5.24 -14.80
CA ARG A 72 14.25 -4.13 -14.30
C ARG A 72 14.33 -4.05 -12.77
N ASP A 73 14.44 -2.81 -12.26
CA ASP A 73 14.39 -2.46 -10.84
C ASP A 73 13.65 -1.12 -10.66
N ASP A 74 12.61 -0.94 -11.47
CA ASP A 74 11.93 0.33 -11.69
C ASP A 74 10.45 0.31 -11.30
N ALA A 75 10.03 -0.61 -10.43
CA ALA A 75 8.67 -0.65 -9.92
C ALA A 75 8.25 0.69 -9.30
N ARG A 76 7.00 1.05 -9.50
CA ARG A 76 6.33 2.15 -8.81
C ARG A 76 5.59 1.59 -7.61
N TRP A 77 5.67 2.26 -6.49
CA TRP A 77 5.13 1.77 -5.24
C TRP A 77 4.06 2.70 -4.68
N ILE A 78 3.00 2.14 -4.11
CA ILE A 78 2.05 2.85 -3.27
C ILE A 78 2.18 2.29 -1.86
N PHE A 79 2.70 3.11 -0.95
CA PHE A 79 2.64 2.89 0.49
C PHE A 79 1.60 3.81 1.10
N HIS A 80 0.94 3.37 2.16
CA HIS A 80 -0.19 4.10 2.70
C HIS A 80 -0.46 3.76 4.17
N ILE A 81 -1.16 4.63 4.86
CA ILE A 81 -1.48 4.46 6.29
C ILE A 81 -2.73 3.59 6.58
N GLY A 82 -3.36 3.02 5.56
CA GLY A 82 -4.65 2.32 5.68
C GLY A 82 -5.84 3.29 5.61
N HIS A 83 -6.98 2.81 5.13
CA HIS A 83 -8.26 3.57 5.06
C HIS A 83 -8.21 4.92 4.32
N VAL A 84 -7.21 5.14 3.49
CA VAL A 84 -6.97 6.37 2.70
C VAL A 84 -7.15 6.14 1.20
N GLY A 85 -8.10 5.34 0.79
CA GLY A 85 -8.47 5.13 -0.60
C GLY A 85 -7.38 4.55 -1.51
N SER A 86 -6.31 3.95 -0.95
CA SER A 86 -5.19 3.42 -1.73
C SER A 86 -5.59 2.37 -2.77
N THR A 87 -6.67 1.61 -2.50
CA THR A 87 -7.23 0.66 -3.49
C THR A 87 -7.88 1.39 -4.66
N LEU A 88 -8.58 2.50 -4.41
CA LEU A 88 -9.14 3.35 -5.45
C LEU A 88 -8.03 3.92 -6.34
N VAL A 89 -7.01 4.51 -5.73
CA VAL A 89 -5.87 5.09 -6.46
C VAL A 89 -5.16 4.04 -7.32
N ALA A 90 -4.88 2.85 -6.74
CA ALA A 90 -4.24 1.77 -7.49
C ALA A 90 -5.13 1.22 -8.63
N ARG A 91 -6.46 1.19 -8.46
CA ARG A 91 -7.39 0.79 -9.52
C ARG A 91 -7.48 1.84 -10.61
N LEU A 92 -7.60 3.12 -10.26
CA LEU A 92 -7.62 4.22 -11.24
C LEU A 92 -6.35 4.21 -12.09
N LEU A 93 -5.17 4.21 -11.48
CA LEU A 93 -3.92 4.16 -12.23
C LEU A 93 -3.78 2.87 -13.05
N GLY A 94 -4.37 1.77 -12.59
CA GLY A 94 -4.41 0.50 -13.33
C GLY A 94 -5.35 0.48 -14.53
N GLU A 95 -6.19 1.52 -14.76
CA GLU A 95 -6.94 1.71 -16.01
C GLU A 95 -6.04 2.24 -17.14
N LEU A 96 -4.86 2.81 -16.80
CA LEU A 96 -3.89 3.23 -17.81
C LEU A 96 -3.29 2.00 -18.52
N PRO A 97 -3.29 1.96 -19.85
CA PRO A 97 -2.73 0.82 -20.60
C PRO A 97 -1.23 0.61 -20.35
N THR A 98 -0.55 1.66 -19.93
CA THR A 98 0.89 1.67 -19.61
C THR A 98 1.20 1.27 -18.17
N VAL A 99 0.21 0.86 -17.38
CA VAL A 99 0.37 0.49 -15.96
C VAL A 99 -0.16 -0.91 -15.69
N LEU A 100 0.64 -1.73 -15.03
CA LEU A 100 0.22 -2.98 -14.43
C LEU A 100 0.07 -2.79 -12.91
N ALA A 101 -1.16 -2.74 -12.41
CA ALA A 101 -1.43 -2.57 -10.99
C ALA A 101 -1.41 -3.90 -10.23
N VAL A 102 -0.42 -4.09 -9.36
CA VAL A 102 -0.24 -5.26 -8.48
C VAL A 102 -0.67 -4.87 -7.06
N ARG A 103 -1.81 -5.39 -6.59
CA ARG A 103 -2.46 -4.90 -5.37
C ARG A 103 -2.34 -5.87 -4.21
N GLU A 104 -1.55 -5.53 -3.20
CA GLU A 104 -1.37 -6.24 -1.92
C GLU A 104 -1.02 -7.73 -2.06
N PRO A 105 0.00 -8.12 -2.85
CA PRO A 105 0.44 -9.51 -2.88
C PRO A 105 0.88 -9.92 -1.46
N ARG A 106 0.42 -11.08 -0.99
CA ARG A 106 0.75 -11.59 0.33
C ARG A 106 2.26 -11.71 0.55
N PHE A 107 3.01 -12.01 -0.51
CA PHE A 107 4.47 -12.11 -0.49
C PHE A 107 5.15 -10.93 0.24
N LEU A 108 4.68 -9.71 0.02
CA LEU A 108 5.28 -8.53 0.67
C LEU A 108 5.04 -8.50 2.18
N ARG A 109 3.90 -9.04 2.64
CA ARG A 109 3.60 -9.20 4.06
C ARG A 109 4.50 -10.25 4.70
N ASP A 110 4.66 -11.38 4.02
CA ASP A 110 5.52 -12.46 4.47
C ASP A 110 6.98 -11.99 4.53
N LEU A 111 7.45 -11.24 3.52
CA LEU A 111 8.78 -10.64 3.49
C LEU A 111 9.00 -9.64 4.64
N CYS A 112 8.00 -8.80 4.95
CA CYS A 112 8.09 -7.84 6.05
C CYS A 112 8.25 -8.54 7.42
N ALA A 113 7.75 -9.77 7.56
CA ALA A 113 7.88 -10.55 8.77
C ALA A 113 9.25 -11.25 8.92
N VAL A 114 10.08 -11.30 7.85
CA VAL A 114 11.46 -11.81 7.93
C VAL A 114 12.33 -10.79 8.66
N ASP A 115 13.21 -11.25 9.55
CA ASP A 115 14.17 -10.37 10.23
C ASP A 115 15.10 -9.63 9.24
N GLY A 116 15.55 -8.44 9.60
CA GLY A 116 16.29 -7.54 8.71
C GLY A 116 17.51 -8.16 8.02
N PRO A 117 18.44 -8.82 8.74
CA PRO A 117 19.61 -9.45 8.13
C PRO A 117 19.21 -10.54 7.12
N SER A 118 18.29 -11.43 7.48
CA SER A 118 17.83 -12.51 6.60
C SER A 118 17.00 -11.96 5.42
N ARG A 119 16.26 -10.86 5.62
CA ARG A 119 15.47 -10.24 4.56
C ARG A 119 16.33 -9.68 3.42
N ALA A 120 17.55 -9.25 3.70
CA ALA A 120 18.45 -8.70 2.71
C ALA A 120 18.71 -9.66 1.53
N ASP A 121 18.62 -10.98 1.76
CA ASP A 121 18.79 -12.00 0.72
C ASP A 121 17.59 -12.09 -0.24
N TYR A 122 16.40 -11.61 0.20
CA TYR A 122 15.17 -11.65 -0.59
C TYR A 122 14.92 -10.35 -1.38
N VAL A 123 15.41 -9.22 -0.89
CA VAL A 123 15.06 -7.89 -1.42
C VAL A 123 15.43 -7.69 -2.89
N PRO A 124 16.64 -8.03 -3.39
CA PRO A 124 16.98 -7.82 -4.79
C PRO A 124 16.05 -8.61 -5.73
N ALA A 125 15.78 -9.88 -5.40
CA ALA A 125 14.87 -10.69 -6.18
C ALA A 125 13.43 -10.18 -6.12
N THR A 126 12.97 -9.70 -4.96
CA THR A 126 11.65 -9.10 -4.80
C THR A 126 11.49 -7.88 -5.71
N ARG A 127 12.44 -6.95 -5.70
CA ARG A 127 12.41 -5.76 -6.56
C ARG A 127 12.34 -6.13 -8.04
N ALA A 128 13.19 -7.04 -8.49
CA ALA A 128 13.21 -7.53 -9.87
C ALA A 128 11.86 -8.15 -10.26
N LEU A 129 11.31 -9.06 -9.42
CA LEU A 129 10.05 -9.74 -9.71
C LEU A 129 8.85 -8.78 -9.77
N PHE A 130 8.80 -7.80 -8.87
CA PHE A 130 7.71 -6.81 -8.84
C PHE A 130 7.92 -5.64 -9.81
N SER A 131 9.04 -5.59 -10.53
CA SER A 131 9.25 -4.67 -11.67
C SER A 131 8.80 -5.26 -13.02
N ARG A 132 8.40 -6.55 -13.06
CA ARG A 132 7.91 -7.18 -14.30
C ARG A 132 6.53 -6.66 -14.68
N SER A 133 6.29 -6.65 -15.99
CA SER A 133 5.01 -6.31 -16.62
C SER A 133 4.78 -7.20 -17.82
N PHE A 134 3.67 -7.05 -18.55
CA PHE A 134 3.41 -7.81 -19.77
C PHE A 134 4.01 -7.17 -21.04
N GLY A 135 4.40 -5.91 -20.96
CA GLY A 135 4.99 -5.17 -22.10
C GLY A 135 6.15 -4.28 -21.67
N SER A 136 7.08 -4.02 -22.58
CA SER A 136 8.27 -3.20 -22.32
C SER A 136 7.95 -1.73 -22.01
N GLY A 137 6.83 -1.21 -22.54
CA GLY A 137 6.34 0.15 -22.24
C GLY A 137 5.43 0.25 -21.01
N GLN A 138 5.23 -0.86 -20.27
CA GLN A 138 4.34 -0.89 -19.14
C GLN A 138 5.12 -0.83 -17.82
N ALA A 139 4.74 0.08 -16.93
CA ALA A 139 5.28 0.17 -15.57
C ALA A 139 4.49 -0.75 -14.62
N ALA A 140 5.19 -1.47 -13.75
CA ALA A 140 4.57 -2.16 -12.63
C ALA A 140 4.31 -1.17 -11.50
N LEU A 141 3.05 -1.06 -11.05
CA LEU A 141 2.62 -0.24 -9.91
C LEU A 141 2.20 -1.17 -8.79
N VAL A 142 3.00 -1.27 -7.76
CA VAL A 142 2.78 -2.19 -6.64
C VAL A 142 2.18 -1.43 -5.47
N LYS A 143 0.93 -1.73 -5.14
CA LYS A 143 0.32 -1.27 -3.90
C LYS A 143 0.62 -2.27 -2.79
N ALA A 144 1.39 -1.85 -1.79
CA ALA A 144 1.70 -2.64 -0.62
C ALA A 144 0.57 -2.57 0.43
N THR A 145 0.52 -3.51 1.38
CA THR A 145 -0.29 -3.38 2.60
C THR A 145 0.36 -2.35 3.53
N SER A 146 -0.40 -1.61 4.34
CA SER A 146 0.10 -0.46 5.10
C SER A 146 1.38 -0.74 5.92
N PHE A 147 1.41 -1.83 6.68
CA PHE A 147 2.59 -2.14 7.51
C PHE A 147 3.87 -2.53 6.72
N VAL A 148 3.77 -2.82 5.43
CA VAL A 148 4.94 -3.03 4.54
C VAL A 148 5.73 -1.73 4.36
N SER A 149 5.17 -0.57 4.72
CA SER A 149 5.88 0.71 4.77
C SER A 149 7.14 0.68 5.65
N GLU A 150 7.23 -0.25 6.61
CA GLU A 150 8.42 -0.47 7.44
C GLU A 150 9.68 -0.82 6.62
N ILE A 151 9.48 -1.47 5.49
CA ILE A 151 10.57 -1.90 4.59
C ILE A 151 10.55 -1.15 3.25
N ALA A 152 9.83 -0.04 3.15
CA ALA A 152 9.76 0.75 1.93
C ALA A 152 11.15 1.15 1.37
N PRO A 153 12.14 1.57 2.19
CA PRO A 153 13.48 1.89 1.70
C PRO A 153 14.18 0.71 1.01
N GLU A 154 13.91 -0.51 1.46
CA GLU A 154 14.49 -1.71 0.89
C GLU A 154 13.82 -2.07 -0.45
N LEU A 155 12.51 -1.79 -0.60
CA LEU A 155 11.71 -2.14 -1.77
C LEU A 155 11.83 -1.14 -2.91
N VAL A 156 12.03 0.15 -2.63
CA VAL A 156 12.17 1.17 -3.67
C VAL A 156 13.56 1.08 -4.28
N GLY A 157 13.64 0.46 -5.45
CA GLY A 157 14.91 0.26 -6.16
C GLY A 157 15.55 1.55 -6.69
N ALA A 158 16.69 1.40 -7.35
CA ALA A 158 17.47 2.52 -7.89
C ALA A 158 16.69 3.39 -8.86
N ASP A 159 15.83 2.79 -9.69
CA ASP A 159 14.98 3.46 -10.65
C ASP A 159 13.51 3.51 -10.23
N GLY A 160 13.21 2.97 -9.03
CA GLY A 160 11.88 2.97 -8.43
C GLY A 160 11.43 4.34 -7.91
N ARG A 161 10.12 4.52 -7.77
CA ARG A 161 9.49 5.70 -7.15
C ARG A 161 8.36 5.26 -6.23
N ALA A 162 8.04 6.06 -5.24
CA ALA A 162 7.02 5.77 -4.25
C ALA A 162 6.01 6.90 -4.10
N LEU A 163 4.74 6.55 -4.09
CA LEU A 163 3.64 7.37 -3.63
C LEU A 163 3.35 7.01 -2.17
N PHE A 164 3.41 7.98 -1.26
CA PHE A 164 2.98 7.88 0.11
C PHE A 164 1.60 8.52 0.23
N LEU A 165 0.58 7.68 0.41
CA LEU A 165 -0.81 8.11 0.47
C LEU A 165 -1.27 8.20 1.92
N THR A 166 -1.71 9.38 2.33
CA THR A 166 -1.97 9.74 3.72
C THR A 166 -3.33 10.40 3.91
N ALA A 167 -3.65 10.70 5.13
CA ALA A 167 -4.70 11.62 5.57
C ALA A 167 -4.25 12.31 6.85
N SER A 168 -4.80 13.48 7.15
CA SER A 168 -4.57 14.15 8.42
C SER A 168 -5.02 13.30 9.62
N ALA A 169 -4.44 13.52 10.80
CA ALA A 169 -4.80 12.76 11.99
C ALA A 169 -6.29 12.86 12.35
N PRO A 170 -6.93 14.06 12.36
CA PRO A 170 -8.36 14.19 12.65
C PRO A 170 -9.21 13.39 11.67
N GLN A 171 -8.93 13.51 10.38
CA GLN A 171 -9.66 12.84 9.31
C GLN A 171 -9.51 11.32 9.37
N TYR A 172 -8.30 10.83 9.66
CA TYR A 172 -8.05 9.40 9.82
C TYR A 172 -8.81 8.83 11.01
N ILE A 173 -8.75 9.48 12.17
CA ILE A 173 -9.43 9.05 13.39
C ILE A 173 -10.95 8.99 13.14
N ALA A 174 -11.54 10.05 12.59
CA ALA A 174 -12.96 10.09 12.26
C ALA A 174 -13.35 9.00 11.23
N THR A 175 -12.51 8.75 10.21
CA THR A 175 -12.72 7.67 9.22
C THR A 175 -12.74 6.28 9.86
N ILE A 176 -11.87 6.03 10.83
CA ILE A 176 -11.88 4.75 11.57
C ILE A 176 -13.16 4.62 12.41
N LEU A 177 -13.51 5.67 13.15
CA LEU A 177 -14.67 5.67 14.06
C LEU A 177 -16.01 5.60 13.32
N ALA A 178 -16.06 6.04 12.07
CA ALA A 178 -17.27 5.97 11.23
C ALA A 178 -17.65 4.53 10.82
N GLY A 179 -16.79 3.52 11.02
CA GLY A 179 -17.07 2.15 10.56
C GLY A 179 -16.79 1.09 11.62
N GLU A 180 -17.80 0.29 12.00
CA GLU A 180 -17.63 -0.79 12.99
C GLU A 180 -16.55 -1.81 12.59
N ASN A 181 -16.46 -2.15 11.30
CA ASN A 181 -15.43 -3.05 10.79
C ASN A 181 -14.03 -2.47 10.94
N ASN A 182 -13.88 -1.15 10.72
CA ASN A 182 -12.63 -0.44 10.91
C ASN A 182 -12.21 -0.47 12.38
N VAL A 183 -13.15 -0.24 13.30
CA VAL A 183 -12.91 -0.29 14.75
C VAL A 183 -12.52 -1.71 15.17
N ARG A 184 -13.17 -2.76 14.65
CA ARG A 184 -12.79 -4.15 14.94
C ARG A 184 -11.36 -4.46 14.46
N GLU A 185 -11.02 -4.07 13.24
CA GLU A 185 -9.66 -4.21 12.69
C GLU A 185 -8.64 -3.40 13.51
N LEU A 186 -8.99 -2.17 13.93
CA LEU A 186 -8.16 -1.33 14.78
C LEU A 186 -7.74 -2.06 16.06
N HIS A 187 -8.71 -2.62 16.79
CA HIS A 187 -8.45 -3.36 18.03
C HIS A 187 -7.63 -4.63 17.79
N ALA A 188 -7.92 -5.38 16.72
CA ALA A 188 -7.19 -6.60 16.38
C ALA A 188 -5.70 -6.34 16.07
N LEU A 189 -5.38 -5.20 15.46
CA LEU A 189 -4.02 -4.85 15.07
C LEU A 189 -3.27 -4.00 16.11
N ALA A 190 -3.93 -3.54 17.17
CA ALA A 190 -3.33 -2.66 18.18
C ALA A 190 -2.03 -3.22 18.81
N PRO A 191 -1.93 -4.51 19.21
CA PRO A 191 -0.71 -5.04 19.81
C PRO A 191 0.48 -5.02 18.84
N VAL A 192 0.25 -5.39 17.58
CA VAL A 192 1.30 -5.41 16.55
C VAL A 192 1.77 -3.97 16.22
N ARG A 193 0.84 -3.00 16.13
CA ARG A 193 1.19 -1.61 15.92
C ARG A 193 1.97 -1.03 17.08
N ALA A 194 1.58 -1.34 18.32
CA ALA A 194 2.32 -0.91 19.51
C ALA A 194 3.78 -1.41 19.48
N GLN A 195 4.00 -2.66 19.11
CA GLN A 195 5.34 -3.23 18.96
C GLN A 195 6.14 -2.52 17.84
N ARG A 196 5.55 -2.29 16.68
CA ARG A 196 6.19 -1.64 15.52
C ARG A 196 6.62 -0.20 15.81
N MET A 197 5.82 0.56 16.54
CA MET A 197 6.10 1.98 16.80
C MET A 197 6.93 2.24 18.06
N ALA A 198 7.17 1.25 18.91
CA ALA A 198 7.76 1.43 20.24
C ALA A 198 9.07 2.24 20.22
N ALA A 199 9.94 2.03 19.23
CA ALA A 199 11.19 2.76 19.07
C ALA A 199 11.02 4.15 18.42
N ARG A 200 9.99 4.35 17.58
CA ARG A 200 9.79 5.60 16.81
C ARG A 200 8.95 6.63 17.55
N VAL A 201 8.06 6.19 18.42
CA VAL A 201 7.07 7.04 19.08
C VAL A 201 7.19 6.93 20.62
N PRO A 202 8.34 7.31 21.20
CA PRO A 202 8.47 7.33 22.64
C PRO A 202 7.49 8.36 23.24
N GLY A 203 6.74 7.96 24.26
CA GLY A 203 5.87 8.88 25.00
C GLY A 203 4.45 9.05 24.43
N LEU A 204 4.03 8.16 23.53
CA LEU A 204 2.65 8.11 23.08
C LEU A 204 1.76 7.72 24.24
N GLY A 205 1.40 8.09 25.19
CA GLY A 205 0.54 7.76 26.33
C GLY A 205 -0.32 6.48 26.17
N PRO A 206 -0.99 6.07 27.24
CA PRO A 206 -1.88 4.92 27.19
C PRO A 206 -3.12 5.22 26.33
N THR A 207 -3.57 4.24 25.58
CA THR A 207 -4.81 4.29 24.79
C THR A 207 -6.00 3.90 25.68
N ARG A 208 -6.98 4.78 25.83
CA ARG A 208 -8.13 4.64 26.75
C ARG A 208 -9.39 4.24 26.03
N ASN A 209 -9.53 4.64 24.76
CA ASN A 209 -10.69 4.44 23.91
C ASN A 209 -10.30 4.18 22.45
N SER A 210 -11.27 4.01 21.57
CA SER A 210 -11.02 3.74 20.14
C SER A 210 -10.41 4.94 19.40
N ALA A 211 -10.63 6.18 19.83
CA ALA A 211 -10.01 7.35 19.23
C ALA A 211 -8.51 7.40 19.55
N ASP A 212 -8.10 7.14 20.79
CA ASP A 212 -6.70 7.01 21.19
C ASP A 212 -6.01 5.88 20.39
N LEU A 213 -6.68 4.74 20.20
CA LEU A 213 -6.16 3.64 19.38
C LEU A 213 -6.02 4.02 17.91
N ALA A 214 -6.97 4.79 17.35
CA ALA A 214 -6.90 5.27 15.97
C ALA A 214 -5.76 6.28 15.79
N ALA A 215 -5.56 7.19 16.76
CA ALA A 215 -4.41 8.08 16.77
C ALA A 215 -3.08 7.31 16.85
N ALA A 216 -3.00 6.28 17.70
CA ALA A 216 -1.83 5.41 17.78
C ALA A 216 -1.58 4.66 16.46
N ALA A 217 -2.62 4.18 15.80
CA ALA A 217 -2.52 3.55 14.49
C ALA A 217 -2.02 4.53 13.42
N TRP A 218 -2.57 5.75 13.40
CA TRP A 218 -2.10 6.82 12.52
C TRP A 218 -0.62 7.14 12.77
N ALA A 219 -0.22 7.33 14.01
CA ALA A 219 1.18 7.59 14.38
C ALA A 219 2.11 6.44 13.97
N CYS A 220 1.69 5.19 14.15
CA CYS A 220 2.46 4.01 13.74
C CYS A 220 2.75 4.03 12.24
N GLU A 221 1.72 4.19 11.43
CA GLU A 221 1.85 4.11 9.97
C GLU A 221 2.52 5.38 9.40
N MET A 222 2.17 6.58 9.87
CA MET A 222 2.79 7.84 9.42
C MET A 222 4.27 7.90 9.76
N THR A 223 4.66 7.51 10.98
CA THR A 223 6.08 7.52 11.35
C THR A 223 6.91 6.47 10.61
N ALA A 224 6.31 5.39 10.14
CA ALA A 224 6.97 4.45 9.22
C ALA A 224 7.24 5.11 7.85
N LEU A 225 6.27 5.85 7.30
CA LEU A 225 6.45 6.61 6.06
C LEU A 225 7.48 7.73 6.21
N GLU A 226 7.45 8.49 7.32
CA GLU A 226 8.45 9.54 7.58
C GLU A 226 9.86 8.95 7.70
N ALA A 227 10.04 7.84 8.41
CA ALA A 227 11.33 7.16 8.51
C ALA A 227 11.82 6.65 7.14
N ALA A 228 10.91 6.15 6.31
CA ALA A 228 11.23 5.75 4.94
C ALA A 228 11.65 6.96 4.08
N ALA A 229 10.96 8.09 4.21
CA ALA A 229 11.27 9.32 3.48
C ALA A 229 12.64 9.91 3.85
N GLU A 230 13.09 9.75 5.11
CA GLU A 230 14.43 10.16 5.54
C GLU A 230 15.55 9.37 4.84
N THR A 231 15.27 8.13 4.48
CA THR A 231 16.25 7.21 3.86
C THR A 231 16.24 7.30 2.34
N LEU A 232 15.06 7.51 1.75
CA LEU A 232 14.89 7.57 0.31
C LEU A 232 15.26 8.96 -0.24
N PRO A 233 15.86 9.06 -1.45
CA PRO A 233 16.04 10.35 -2.10
C PRO A 233 14.70 11.06 -2.29
N GLY A 234 14.62 12.35 -1.92
CA GLY A 234 13.37 13.13 -1.96
C GLY A 234 12.69 13.15 -3.33
N ALA A 235 13.46 13.14 -4.42
CA ALA A 235 12.93 13.09 -5.78
C ALA A 235 12.20 11.76 -6.12
N LYS A 236 12.30 10.74 -5.27
CA LYS A 236 11.65 9.44 -5.45
C LYS A 236 10.37 9.29 -4.65
N VAL A 237 10.09 10.18 -3.73
CA VAL A 237 8.95 10.11 -2.82
C VAL A 237 7.95 11.21 -3.12
N LEU A 238 6.72 10.80 -3.40
CA LEU A 238 5.59 11.68 -3.63
C LEU A 238 4.60 11.54 -2.47
N TRP A 239 4.25 12.64 -1.82
CA TRP A 239 3.24 12.65 -0.77
C TRP A 239 1.91 13.15 -1.33
N VAL A 240 0.83 12.41 -1.06
CA VAL A 240 -0.53 12.78 -1.45
C VAL A 240 -1.47 12.55 -0.28
N ASP A 241 -2.20 13.58 0.08
CA ASP A 241 -3.34 13.50 0.99
C ASP A 241 -4.59 13.03 0.22
N PHE A 242 -5.29 12.04 0.76
CA PHE A 242 -6.43 11.43 0.07
C PHE A 242 -7.64 12.35 -0.04
N ASP A 243 -7.88 13.21 0.94
CA ASP A 243 -9.02 14.11 0.91
C ASP A 243 -8.78 15.22 -0.13
N ARG A 244 -7.55 15.74 -0.21
CA ARG A 244 -7.15 16.64 -1.30
C ARG A 244 -7.26 15.99 -2.68
N LEU A 245 -6.98 14.68 -2.78
CA LEU A 245 -7.17 13.95 -4.03
C LEU A 245 -8.65 13.90 -4.43
N LEU A 246 -9.55 13.72 -3.47
CA LEU A 246 -11.00 13.72 -3.74
C LEU A 246 -11.53 15.11 -4.11
N ASP A 247 -10.93 16.18 -3.57
CA ASP A 247 -11.30 17.57 -3.87
C ASP A 247 -10.86 18.00 -5.28
N ASP A 248 -9.70 17.52 -5.76
CA ASP A 248 -9.16 17.81 -7.10
C ASP A 248 -8.61 16.55 -7.75
N VAL A 249 -9.50 15.66 -8.16
CA VAL A 249 -9.13 14.36 -8.76
C VAL A 249 -8.23 14.54 -9.99
N ALA A 250 -8.55 15.46 -10.89
CA ALA A 250 -7.81 15.65 -12.14
C ALA A 250 -6.39 16.19 -11.89
N GLY A 251 -6.26 17.21 -11.03
CA GLY A 251 -4.97 17.80 -10.68
C GLY A 251 -4.09 16.82 -9.91
N GLN A 252 -4.67 16.10 -8.95
CA GLN A 252 -3.92 15.14 -8.14
C GLN A 252 -3.50 13.90 -8.95
N LEU A 253 -4.33 13.39 -9.86
CA LEU A 253 -3.92 12.30 -10.75
C LEU A 253 -2.77 12.72 -11.67
N ARG A 254 -2.80 13.94 -12.21
CA ARG A 254 -1.68 14.50 -13.00
C ARG A 254 -0.41 14.55 -12.16
N TYR A 255 -0.50 15.12 -10.96
CA TYR A 255 0.63 15.19 -10.02
C TYR A 255 1.21 13.80 -9.69
N ILE A 256 0.35 12.79 -9.50
CA ILE A 256 0.77 11.39 -9.23
C ILE A 256 1.46 10.79 -10.46
N VAL A 257 0.88 10.93 -11.64
CA VAL A 257 1.42 10.38 -12.88
C VAL A 257 2.80 10.96 -13.19
N GLU A 258 2.95 12.28 -13.08
CA GLU A 258 4.23 12.97 -13.26
C GLU A 258 5.24 12.56 -12.19
N GLY A 259 4.86 12.57 -10.91
CA GLY A 259 5.72 12.23 -9.79
C GLY A 259 6.20 10.78 -9.82
N LEU A 260 5.35 9.84 -10.23
CA LEU A 260 5.72 8.43 -10.42
C LEU A 260 6.41 8.18 -11.77
N ALA A 261 6.53 9.18 -12.64
CA ALA A 261 7.04 9.04 -14.01
C ALA A 261 6.35 7.90 -14.76
N LEU A 262 5.01 7.93 -14.77
CA LEU A 262 4.20 7.03 -15.56
C LEU A 262 4.02 7.63 -16.95
N ASP A 263 4.33 6.87 -17.99
CA ASP A 263 4.08 7.28 -19.36
C ASP A 263 2.58 7.14 -19.65
N THR A 264 1.91 8.25 -20.03
CA THR A 264 0.48 8.23 -20.31
C THR A 264 0.08 9.34 -21.27
N ALA A 265 -0.89 9.07 -22.14
CA ALA A 265 -1.47 10.08 -23.00
C ALA A 265 -2.37 11.03 -22.18
N ALA A 266 -2.46 12.29 -22.62
CA ALA A 266 -3.27 13.29 -21.94
C ALA A 266 -4.78 12.93 -21.91
N GLU A 267 -5.26 12.29 -22.98
CA GLU A 267 -6.63 11.78 -23.07
C GLU A 267 -6.93 10.67 -22.07
N ASP A 268 -6.00 9.71 -21.88
CA ASP A 268 -6.14 8.63 -20.90
C ASP A 268 -6.19 9.20 -19.48
N LEU A 269 -5.30 10.14 -19.18
CA LEU A 269 -5.29 10.81 -17.89
C LEU A 269 -6.59 11.61 -17.63
N ALA A 270 -7.13 12.31 -18.65
CA ALA A 270 -8.39 13.01 -18.53
C ALA A 270 -9.58 12.05 -18.30
N ALA A 271 -9.53 10.87 -18.92
CA ALA A 271 -10.56 9.84 -18.74
C ALA A 271 -10.61 9.30 -17.30
N LEU A 272 -9.46 9.16 -16.62
CA LEU A 272 -9.40 8.70 -15.23
C LEU A 272 -10.19 9.60 -14.27
N ALA A 273 -10.19 10.92 -14.50
CA ALA A 273 -10.93 11.87 -13.66
C ALA A 273 -12.46 11.69 -13.75
N HIS A 274 -12.93 10.94 -14.74
CA HIS A 274 -14.33 10.62 -14.96
C HIS A 274 -14.65 9.13 -14.81
N SER A 275 -13.67 8.34 -14.33
CA SER A 275 -13.82 6.90 -14.18
C SER A 275 -15.01 6.53 -13.28
N PRO A 276 -15.81 5.51 -13.67
CA PRO A 276 -16.87 4.96 -12.81
C PRO A 276 -16.36 4.48 -11.45
N LEU A 277 -15.07 4.13 -11.33
CA LEU A 277 -14.46 3.70 -10.08
C LEU A 277 -14.58 4.75 -8.96
N LEU A 278 -14.67 6.03 -9.30
CA LEU A 278 -14.87 7.13 -8.34
C LEU A 278 -16.25 7.09 -7.66
N LYS A 279 -17.21 6.35 -8.27
CA LYS A 279 -18.59 6.20 -7.76
C LYS A 279 -18.86 4.82 -7.15
N GLN A 280 -17.84 3.98 -7.00
CA GLN A 280 -17.95 2.63 -6.46
C GLN A 280 -17.13 2.47 -5.18
N TYR A 281 -17.62 1.67 -4.24
CA TYR A 281 -16.80 1.31 -3.09
C TYR A 281 -15.70 0.35 -3.52
N SER A 282 -14.45 0.80 -3.46
CA SER A 282 -13.31 0.11 -4.09
C SER A 282 -13.02 -1.29 -3.53
N LYS A 283 -13.46 -1.59 -2.29
CA LYS A 283 -13.27 -2.89 -1.63
C LYS A 283 -14.48 -3.82 -1.78
N ALA A 284 -15.65 -3.29 -2.11
CA ALA A 284 -16.90 -4.03 -2.28
C ALA A 284 -17.74 -3.29 -3.33
N PRO A 285 -17.48 -3.56 -4.64
CA PRO A 285 -18.07 -2.82 -5.75
C PRO A 285 -19.60 -2.92 -5.84
N GLU A 286 -20.20 -3.89 -5.14
CA GLU A 286 -21.65 -4.08 -5.01
C GLU A 286 -22.36 -3.05 -4.14
N HIS A 287 -21.58 -2.24 -3.38
CA HIS A 287 -22.14 -1.16 -2.56
C HIS A 287 -21.97 0.19 -3.25
N ASP A 288 -23.04 0.96 -3.26
CA ASP A 288 -23.01 2.34 -3.71
C ASP A 288 -22.07 3.17 -2.83
N TYR A 289 -21.19 3.88 -3.49
CA TYR A 289 -20.26 4.82 -2.85
C TYR A 289 -20.41 6.18 -3.52
N SER A 290 -20.44 7.21 -2.71
CA SER A 290 -20.21 8.56 -3.20
C SER A 290 -19.25 9.29 -2.27
N PRO A 291 -18.41 10.19 -2.77
CA PRO A 291 -17.57 11.05 -1.95
C PRO A 291 -18.40 11.81 -0.90
N ARG A 292 -19.62 12.21 -1.25
CA ARG A 292 -20.55 12.89 -0.34
C ARG A 292 -20.99 11.99 0.81
N LEU A 293 -21.43 10.75 0.52
CA LEU A 293 -21.82 9.80 1.58
C LEU A 293 -20.67 9.56 2.55
N ARG A 294 -19.43 9.38 2.02
CA ARG A 294 -18.24 9.25 2.86
C ARG A 294 -18.04 10.49 3.74
N SER A 295 -18.11 11.68 3.16
CA SER A 295 -17.97 12.93 3.89
C SER A 295 -19.01 13.08 4.98
N ASP A 296 -20.29 12.77 4.69
CA ASP A 296 -21.39 12.87 5.65
C ASP A 296 -21.18 11.90 6.83
N LEU A 297 -20.80 10.64 6.57
CA LEU A 297 -20.50 9.64 7.61
C LEU A 297 -19.32 10.04 8.50
N ILE A 298 -18.26 10.57 7.89
CA ILE A 298 -17.09 11.04 8.64
C ILE A 298 -17.44 12.26 9.49
N ALA A 299 -18.22 13.20 8.96
CA ALA A 299 -18.66 14.38 9.69
C ALA A 299 -19.57 14.00 10.87
N GLU A 300 -20.47 13.03 10.69
CA GLU A 300 -21.30 12.49 11.77
C GLU A 300 -20.44 11.86 12.88
N ALA A 301 -19.46 11.02 12.49
CA ALA A 301 -18.54 10.40 13.44
C ALA A 301 -17.68 11.45 14.16
N ALA A 302 -17.17 12.44 13.44
CA ALA A 302 -16.40 13.54 14.03
C ALA A 302 -17.20 14.33 15.07
N ALA A 303 -18.48 14.60 14.80
CA ALA A 303 -19.36 15.28 15.74
C ALA A 303 -19.72 14.39 16.95
N HIS A 304 -20.00 13.10 16.70
CA HIS A 304 -20.38 12.15 17.75
C HIS A 304 -19.23 11.86 18.74
N PHE A 305 -18.00 11.79 18.25
CA PHE A 305 -16.80 11.46 19.02
C PHE A 305 -15.89 12.67 19.27
N ALA A 306 -16.41 13.90 19.23
CA ALA A 306 -15.60 15.12 19.26
C ALA A 306 -14.62 15.15 20.45
N ASP A 307 -15.10 14.94 21.68
CA ASP A 307 -14.26 14.96 22.89
C ASP A 307 -13.18 13.87 22.88
N ASP A 308 -13.52 12.68 22.40
CA ASP A 308 -12.57 11.56 22.28
C ASP A 308 -11.49 11.86 21.23
N ILE A 309 -11.87 12.46 20.09
CA ILE A 309 -10.95 12.88 19.03
C ILE A 309 -10.02 13.97 19.53
N ASP A 310 -10.54 15.00 20.21
CA ASP A 310 -9.73 16.08 20.79
C ASP A 310 -8.72 15.54 21.81
N GLY A 311 -9.15 14.59 22.65
CA GLY A 311 -8.28 13.89 23.59
C GLY A 311 -7.16 13.11 22.91
N ALA A 312 -7.48 12.43 21.79
CA ALA A 312 -6.54 11.66 20.99
C ALA A 312 -5.55 12.56 20.24
N LEU A 313 -6.00 13.70 19.70
CA LEU A 313 -5.13 14.71 19.09
C LEU A 313 -4.17 15.31 20.10
N ALA A 314 -4.65 15.67 21.30
CA ALA A 314 -3.80 16.15 22.39
C ALA A 314 -2.77 15.09 22.83
N MET A 315 -3.07 13.79 22.69
CA MET A 315 -2.08 12.71 22.90
C MET A 315 -0.99 12.74 21.83
N LEU A 316 -1.33 12.95 20.57
CA LEU A 316 -0.36 13.08 19.46
C LEU A 316 0.52 14.33 19.63
N ASP A 317 -0.05 15.47 20.03
CA ASP A 317 0.69 16.70 20.27
C ASP A 317 1.75 16.52 21.35
N ARG A 318 1.38 15.89 22.49
CA ARG A 318 2.35 15.55 23.54
C ARG A 318 3.43 14.57 23.08
N ALA A 319 3.09 13.63 22.20
CA ALA A 319 4.05 12.70 21.63
C ALA A 319 5.02 13.42 20.67
N SER A 320 4.57 14.45 19.97
CA SER A 320 5.39 15.24 19.04
C SER A 320 6.51 15.99 19.74
N GLU A 321 6.31 16.39 21.01
CA GLU A 321 7.34 17.04 21.82
C GLU A 321 8.57 16.13 22.06
N LYS A 322 8.37 14.80 22.01
CA LYS A 322 9.39 13.78 22.28
C LYS A 322 9.82 12.99 21.05
N SER A 323 9.04 13.06 19.97
CA SER A 323 9.30 12.36 18.72
C SER A 323 9.31 13.32 17.54
N PRO A 324 10.48 13.69 17.01
CA PRO A 324 10.57 14.53 15.81
C PRO A 324 9.85 13.95 14.60
N THR A 325 9.74 12.62 14.52
CA THR A 325 9.04 11.93 13.44
C THR A 325 7.51 12.14 13.53
N VAL A 326 6.95 12.13 14.74
CA VAL A 326 5.54 12.49 14.96
C VAL A 326 5.30 13.96 14.64
N ALA A 327 6.22 14.85 15.07
CA ALA A 327 6.12 16.28 14.77
C ALA A 327 6.08 16.55 13.27
N ARG A 328 6.93 15.88 12.47
CA ARG A 328 6.87 15.99 10.99
C ARG A 328 5.59 15.41 10.41
N ALA A 329 5.15 14.26 10.91
CA ALA A 329 3.91 13.62 10.47
C ALA A 329 2.68 14.53 10.65
N LEU A 330 2.61 15.28 11.76
CA LEU A 330 1.52 16.24 12.03
C LEU A 330 1.53 17.47 11.12
N GLN A 331 2.63 17.74 10.42
CA GLN A 331 2.77 18.85 9.45
C GLN A 331 2.40 18.45 8.02
N ARG A 332 2.13 17.17 7.77
CA ARG A 332 1.70 16.66 6.45
C ARG A 332 0.21 16.91 6.23
#